data_b4ac3e67141107afa8b1c32d4ceb52f5
#
_entry.id   b4ac3e67141107afa8b1c32d4ceb52f5
#
_cell.length_a   1.000
_cell.length_b   1.000
_cell.length_c   1.000
_cell.angle_alpha   90.00
_cell.angle_beta   90.00
_cell.angle_gamma   90.00
#
_symmetry.space_group_name_H-M   'P 1'
#
loop_
_entity.id
_entity.type
_entity.pdbx_description
1 polymer ?
#
loop_
_entity_poly.entity_id
_entity_poly.type
_entity_poly.pdbx_seq_one_letter_code
_entity_poly.pdbx_strand_id
1 'polypeptide(L)'
;MMKLTELKDILEASLLVGNEYLNREFDKCGASDLMSDVLAGLSEGSVLLTGLTNIQAVRTAVVAGVGAIVFVRGKTPPQAVIDLARTEGIPLLTTHFSMFISCGRLHAHGITGLNGLR
;
A
#
# COMPACT_ATOMS: atom_id res chain seq x y z
N MET A 1 -4.92 12.59 -10.20
CA MET A 1 -4.50 11.69 -9.11
C MET A 1 -5.66 10.86 -8.63
N MET A 2 -5.38 9.68 -8.11
CA MET A 2 -6.41 8.75 -7.66
C MET A 2 -6.57 8.85 -6.14
N LYS A 3 -7.82 8.94 -5.65
CA LYS A 3 -8.08 8.89 -4.22
C LYS A 3 -7.99 7.46 -3.69
N LEU A 4 -7.67 7.31 -2.41
CA LEU A 4 -7.59 5.99 -1.78
C LEU A 4 -8.91 5.20 -1.91
N THR A 5 -10.05 5.88 -1.81
CA THR A 5 -11.35 5.23 -1.98
C THR A 5 -11.53 4.66 -3.39
N GLU A 6 -11.02 5.34 -4.42
CA GLU A 6 -11.06 4.83 -5.79
C GLU A 6 -10.13 3.63 -5.97
N LEU A 7 -8.92 3.73 -5.41
CA LEU A 7 -7.94 2.64 -5.43
C LEU A 7 -8.52 1.40 -4.73
N LYS A 8 -9.17 1.60 -3.60
CA LYS A 8 -9.85 0.54 -2.86
C LYS A 8 -10.87 -0.19 -3.76
N ASP A 9 -11.67 0.56 -4.51
CA ASP A 9 -12.68 -0.02 -5.39
C ASP A 9 -12.04 -0.77 -6.57
N ILE A 10 -11.00 -0.21 -7.18
CA ILE A 10 -10.28 -0.83 -8.30
C ILE A 10 -9.68 -2.18 -7.88
N LEU A 11 -9.17 -2.26 -6.67
CA LEU A 11 -8.55 -3.48 -6.14
C LEU A 11 -9.55 -4.40 -5.43
N GLU A 12 -10.84 -4.02 -5.37
CA GLU A 12 -11.84 -4.75 -4.60
C GLU A 12 -11.33 -5.04 -3.18
N ALA A 13 -10.67 -4.04 -2.59
CA ALA A 13 -9.99 -4.18 -1.33
C ALA A 13 -10.90 -3.85 -0.16
N SER A 14 -10.57 -4.43 1.00
CA SER A 14 -11.20 -4.09 2.27
C SER A 14 -10.27 -3.18 3.05
N LEU A 15 -10.83 -2.13 3.65
CA LEU A 15 -10.07 -1.23 4.51
C LEU A 15 -9.97 -1.84 5.91
N LEU A 16 -8.74 -2.00 6.42
CA LEU A 16 -8.49 -2.55 7.75
C LEU A 16 -8.40 -1.44 8.80
N VAL A 17 -7.80 -0.31 8.44
CA VAL A 17 -7.64 0.88 9.29
C VAL A 17 -7.39 2.08 8.39
N GLY A 18 -7.76 3.28 8.85
CA GLY A 18 -7.46 4.51 8.12
C GLY A 18 -8.65 5.11 7.37
N ASN A 19 -9.88 4.90 7.86
CA ASN A 19 -11.08 5.44 7.22
C ASN A 19 -11.00 6.96 7.04
N GLU A 20 -10.31 7.68 7.90
CA GLU A 20 -10.12 9.13 7.81
C GLU A 20 -9.24 9.55 6.64
N TYR A 21 -8.54 8.61 5.99
CA TYR A 21 -7.62 8.91 4.89
C TYR A 21 -8.15 8.53 3.50
N LEU A 22 -9.44 8.23 3.37
CA LEU A 22 -10.02 7.77 2.10
C LEU A 22 -9.94 8.81 0.97
N ASN A 23 -9.77 10.08 1.30
CA ASN A 23 -9.60 11.15 0.31
C ASN A 23 -8.13 11.45 -0.02
N ARG A 24 -7.19 10.76 0.61
CA ARG A 24 -5.76 10.91 0.29
C ARG A 24 -5.51 10.51 -1.15
N GLU A 25 -4.69 11.28 -1.87
CA GLU A 25 -4.46 11.08 -3.29
C GLU A 25 -3.12 10.42 -3.55
N PHE A 26 -3.09 9.58 -4.60
CA PHE A 26 -1.91 8.81 -5.01
C PHE A 26 -1.76 8.83 -6.53
N ASP A 27 -0.52 8.87 -7.02
CA ASP A 27 -0.20 8.71 -8.44
C ASP A 27 0.90 7.67 -8.66
N LYS A 28 1.56 7.20 -7.61
CA LYS A 28 2.68 6.25 -7.67
C LYS A 28 2.41 5.03 -6.80
N CYS A 29 2.94 3.89 -7.23
CA CYS A 29 2.86 2.63 -6.53
C CYS A 29 4.19 1.92 -6.54
N GLY A 30 4.62 1.40 -5.39
CA GLY A 30 5.72 0.46 -5.29
C GLY A 30 5.16 -0.92 -4.94
N ALA A 31 5.76 -1.98 -5.47
CA ALA A 31 5.30 -3.34 -5.23
C ALA A 31 6.50 -4.23 -4.91
N SER A 32 6.64 -4.64 -3.65
CA SER A 32 7.75 -5.46 -3.21
C SER A 32 7.47 -6.10 -1.87
N ASP A 33 8.01 -7.30 -1.67
CA ASP A 33 8.08 -7.96 -0.36
C ASP A 33 9.45 -7.75 0.31
N LEU A 34 10.40 -7.14 -0.39
CA LEU A 34 11.73 -6.87 0.12
C LEU A 34 11.79 -5.44 0.65
N MET A 35 11.88 -5.29 1.95
CA MET A 35 11.79 -3.97 2.60
C MET A 35 12.97 -3.05 2.27
N SER A 36 14.16 -3.60 1.98
CA SER A 36 15.28 -2.78 1.51
C SER A 36 14.99 -2.10 0.18
N ASP A 37 14.22 -2.75 -0.70
CA ASP A 37 13.79 -2.14 -1.96
C ASP A 37 12.81 -0.97 -1.71
N VAL A 38 11.92 -1.13 -0.75
CA VAL A 38 10.97 -0.09 -0.38
C VAL A 38 11.71 1.16 0.09
N LEU A 39 12.70 0.98 0.98
CA LEU A 39 13.52 2.08 1.48
C LEU A 39 14.31 2.76 0.36
N ALA A 40 14.92 1.98 -0.53
CA ALA A 40 15.73 2.50 -1.62
C ALA A 40 14.90 3.22 -2.69
N GLY A 41 13.63 2.91 -2.79
CA GLY A 41 12.74 3.46 -3.82
C GLY A 41 12.21 4.86 -3.54
N LEU A 42 12.46 5.43 -2.37
CA LEU A 42 11.98 6.76 -1.98
C LEU A 42 10.48 6.90 -2.21
N SER A 43 9.73 6.08 -1.52
CA SER A 43 8.30 5.85 -1.75
C SER A 43 7.39 6.93 -1.14
N GLU A 44 7.89 8.12 -0.83
CA GLU A 44 7.11 9.15 -0.14
C GLU A 44 5.79 9.43 -0.86
N GLY A 45 4.69 9.37 -0.13
CA GLY A 45 3.36 9.63 -0.66
C GLY A 45 2.82 8.53 -1.57
N SER A 46 3.54 7.43 -1.78
CA SER A 46 3.11 6.35 -2.68
C SER A 46 2.27 5.30 -1.95
N VAL A 47 1.64 4.43 -2.74
CA VAL A 47 1.02 3.20 -2.24
C VAL A 47 2.05 2.08 -2.30
N LEU A 48 2.13 1.27 -1.26
CA LEU A 48 2.94 0.05 -1.24
C LEU A 48 2.03 -1.16 -1.36
N LEU A 49 2.28 -2.00 -2.38
CA LEU A 49 1.67 -3.32 -2.50
C LEU A 49 2.68 -4.34 -1.97
N THR A 50 2.27 -5.17 -1.01
CA THR A 50 3.17 -6.15 -0.43
C THR A 50 2.41 -7.37 0.09
N GLY A 51 3.05 -8.53 0.09
CA GLY A 51 2.55 -9.72 0.76
C GLY A 51 3.11 -9.89 2.16
N LEU A 52 3.97 -8.96 2.61
CA LEU A 52 4.59 -9.02 3.93
C LEU A 52 3.70 -8.34 4.96
N THR A 53 3.18 -9.11 5.92
CA THR A 53 2.15 -8.64 6.87
C THR A 53 2.69 -8.48 8.29
N ASN A 54 3.97 -8.30 8.47
CA ASN A 54 4.58 -8.16 9.80
C ASN A 54 4.78 -6.70 10.21
N ILE A 55 5.18 -6.50 11.46
CA ILE A 55 5.46 -5.18 12.03
C ILE A 55 6.49 -4.41 11.20
N GLN A 56 7.50 -5.11 10.67
CA GLN A 56 8.56 -4.48 9.89
C GLN A 56 8.03 -3.80 8.64
N ALA A 57 6.99 -4.33 8.01
CA ALA A 57 6.39 -3.71 6.82
C ALA A 57 5.86 -2.32 7.15
N VAL A 58 5.18 -2.16 8.28
CA VAL A 58 4.66 -0.85 8.69
C VAL A 58 5.80 0.08 9.10
N ARG A 59 6.77 -0.40 9.86
CA ARG A 59 7.92 0.43 10.27
C ARG A 59 8.69 0.95 9.08
N THR A 60 8.94 0.09 8.09
CA THR A 60 9.63 0.48 6.86
C THR A 60 8.81 1.50 6.08
N ALA A 61 7.51 1.30 5.98
CA ALA A 61 6.61 2.24 5.31
C ALA A 61 6.64 3.62 5.96
N VAL A 62 6.68 3.68 7.29
CA VAL A 62 6.80 4.95 8.03
C VAL A 62 8.09 5.67 7.64
N VAL A 63 9.22 4.97 7.68
CA VAL A 63 10.53 5.56 7.37
C VAL A 63 10.58 6.03 5.91
N ALA A 64 10.01 5.26 5.00
CA ALA A 64 10.00 5.59 3.57
C ALA A 64 8.96 6.65 3.21
N GLY A 65 8.08 7.03 4.12
CA GLY A 65 7.04 8.02 3.86
C GLY A 65 5.88 7.48 3.01
N VAL A 66 5.66 6.17 3.01
CA VAL A 66 4.56 5.53 2.27
C VAL A 66 3.22 6.05 2.77
N GLY A 67 2.31 6.34 1.85
CA GLY A 67 1.01 6.91 2.19
C GLY A 67 -0.10 5.90 2.44
N ALA A 68 0.06 4.66 2.00
CA ALA A 68 -0.90 3.57 2.24
C ALA A 68 -0.25 2.22 1.92
N ILE A 69 -0.70 1.17 2.59
CA ILE A 69 -0.23 -0.20 2.32
C ILE A 69 -1.42 -1.06 1.92
N VAL A 70 -1.27 -1.83 0.84
CA VAL A 70 -2.24 -2.84 0.42
C VAL A 70 -1.57 -4.21 0.50
N PHE A 71 -2.09 -5.09 1.33
CA PHE A 71 -1.65 -6.47 1.41
C PHE A 71 -2.35 -7.28 0.31
N VAL A 72 -1.57 -8.03 -0.47
CA VAL A 72 -2.06 -8.79 -1.61
C VAL A 72 -2.33 -10.26 -1.27
N ARG A 73 -3.01 -10.97 -2.17
CA ARG A 73 -3.33 -12.40 -2.06
C ARG A 73 -4.18 -12.75 -0.85
N GLY A 74 -5.07 -11.85 -0.44
CA GLY A 74 -5.98 -12.09 0.68
C GLY A 74 -5.31 -12.15 2.04
N LYS A 75 -4.08 -11.69 2.16
CA LYS A 75 -3.36 -11.71 3.43
C LYS A 75 -3.89 -10.65 4.37
N THR A 76 -4.02 -11.01 5.62
CA THR A 76 -4.47 -10.10 6.68
C THR A 76 -3.40 -10.04 7.77
N PRO A 77 -2.97 -8.86 8.18
CA PRO A 77 -1.95 -8.73 9.21
C PRO A 77 -2.51 -9.04 10.60
N PRO A 78 -1.63 -9.40 11.56
CA PRO A 78 -2.03 -9.51 12.97
C PRO A 78 -2.52 -8.17 13.52
N GLN A 79 -3.31 -8.23 14.59
CA GLN A 79 -3.86 -7.03 15.21
C GLN A 79 -2.78 -6.02 15.63
N ALA A 80 -1.63 -6.48 16.08
CA ALA A 80 -0.52 -5.60 16.48
C ALA A 80 -0.05 -4.72 15.30
N VAL A 81 -0.09 -5.24 14.09
CA VAL A 81 0.29 -4.50 12.88
C VAL A 81 -0.75 -3.42 12.57
N ILE A 82 -2.03 -3.77 12.71
CA ILE A 82 -3.15 -2.81 12.51
C ILE A 82 -3.04 -1.68 13.53
N ASP A 83 -2.77 -2.01 14.80
CA ASP A 83 -2.64 -1.02 15.87
C ASP A 83 -1.47 -0.07 15.62
N LEU A 84 -0.33 -0.60 15.18
CA LEU A 84 0.83 0.23 14.84
C LEU A 84 0.50 1.19 13.69
N ALA A 85 -0.12 0.69 12.65
CA ALA A 85 -0.50 1.52 11.49
C ALA A 85 -1.47 2.63 11.91
N ARG A 86 -2.42 2.33 12.78
CA ARG A 86 -3.33 3.33 13.32
C ARG A 86 -2.57 4.44 14.04
N THR A 87 -1.63 4.09 14.90
CA THR A 87 -0.80 5.05 15.63
C THR A 87 0.04 5.90 14.68
N GLU A 88 0.56 5.30 13.63
CA GLU A 88 1.45 5.98 12.67
C GLU A 88 0.69 6.71 11.54
N GLY A 89 -0.62 6.60 11.50
CA GLY A 89 -1.43 7.30 10.49
C GLY A 89 -1.31 6.73 9.09
N ILE A 90 -1.06 5.43 8.95
CA ILE A 90 -0.97 4.76 7.65
C ILE A 90 -2.20 3.87 7.45
N PRO A 91 -3.02 4.14 6.42
CA PRO A 91 -4.13 3.25 6.10
C PRO A 91 -3.63 1.90 5.58
N LEU A 92 -4.27 0.84 6.05
CA LEU A 92 -4.02 -0.53 5.61
C LEU A 92 -5.24 -1.10 4.91
N LEU A 93 -5.01 -1.74 3.77
CA LEU A 93 -6.05 -2.43 3.01
C LEU A 93 -5.59 -3.86 2.72
N THR A 94 -6.53 -4.73 2.37
CA THR A 94 -6.22 -6.07 1.88
C THR A 94 -7.04 -6.35 0.63
N THR A 95 -6.42 -6.99 -0.37
CA THR A 95 -7.09 -7.43 -1.59
C THR A 95 -6.82 -8.90 -1.82
N HIS A 96 -7.80 -9.61 -2.39
CA HIS A 96 -7.63 -11.01 -2.76
C HIS A 96 -6.78 -11.19 -4.02
N PHE A 97 -6.58 -10.13 -4.80
CA PHE A 97 -5.79 -10.20 -6.02
C PHE A 97 -4.30 -10.44 -5.71
N SER A 98 -3.62 -11.11 -6.65
CA SER A 98 -2.17 -11.26 -6.60
C SER A 98 -1.49 -9.90 -6.78
N MET A 99 -0.19 -9.85 -6.49
CA MET A 99 0.60 -8.64 -6.73
C MET A 99 0.56 -8.23 -8.21
N PHE A 100 0.71 -9.20 -9.12
CA PHE A 100 0.68 -8.93 -10.55
C PHE A 100 -0.64 -8.32 -11.00
N ILE A 101 -1.76 -8.92 -10.61
CA ILE A 101 -3.10 -8.43 -10.98
C ILE A 101 -3.34 -7.05 -10.36
N SER A 102 -2.95 -6.86 -9.11
CA SER A 102 -3.12 -5.57 -8.42
C SER A 102 -2.35 -4.46 -9.13
N CYS A 103 -1.08 -4.70 -9.48
CA CYS A 103 -0.28 -3.74 -10.25
C CYS A 103 -0.92 -3.44 -11.60
N GLY A 104 -1.36 -4.46 -12.32
CA GLY A 104 -1.99 -4.30 -13.62
C GLY A 104 -3.25 -3.45 -13.57
N ARG A 105 -4.11 -3.70 -12.57
CA ARG A 105 -5.34 -2.93 -12.40
C ARG A 105 -5.05 -1.45 -12.09
N LEU A 106 -4.10 -1.19 -11.20
CA LEU A 106 -3.73 0.20 -10.88
C LEU A 106 -3.09 0.90 -12.07
N HIS A 107 -2.20 0.23 -12.78
CA HIS A 107 -1.55 0.80 -13.96
C HIS A 107 -2.57 1.13 -15.06
N ALA A 108 -3.55 0.27 -15.27
CA ALA A 108 -4.61 0.50 -16.24
C ALA A 108 -5.46 1.75 -15.92
N HIS A 109 -5.47 2.17 -14.65
CA HIS A 109 -6.22 3.35 -14.18
C HIS A 109 -5.33 4.57 -13.94
N GLY A 110 -4.09 4.56 -14.42
CA GLY A 110 -3.22 5.74 -14.42
C GLY A 110 -2.18 5.82 -13.30
N ILE A 111 -2.13 4.84 -12.41
CA ILE A 111 -1.05 4.78 -11.40
C ILE A 111 0.22 4.31 -12.09
N THR A 112 1.34 4.97 -11.81
CA THR A 112 2.65 4.60 -12.36
C THR A 112 3.59 4.11 -11.29
N GLY A 113 4.68 3.45 -11.71
CA GLY A 113 5.70 2.97 -10.79
C GLY A 113 6.62 4.10 -10.33
N LEU A 114 7.46 3.77 -9.35
CA LEU A 114 8.41 4.71 -8.76
C LEU A 114 9.56 4.98 -9.75
N ASN A 115 9.59 6.17 -10.35
CA ASN A 115 10.66 6.63 -11.24
C ASN A 115 11.02 5.66 -12.38
N GLY A 116 10.13 4.72 -12.71
CA GLY A 116 10.39 3.73 -13.75
C GLY A 116 11.41 2.67 -13.38
N LEU A 117 11.84 2.62 -12.12
CA LEU A 117 12.84 1.66 -11.65
C LEU A 117 12.22 0.51 -10.88
N ARG A 118 10.99 0.65 -10.41
CA ARG A 118 10.32 -0.34 -9.58
C ARG A 118 8.86 -0.49 -9.98
#